data_8157e5e0ab0596d8626e5798023f12e4
#
_entry.id   8157e5e0ab0596d8626e5798023f12e4
#
_cell.length_a   1.000
_cell.length_b   1.000
_cell.length_c   1.000
_cell.angle_alpha   90.00
_cell.angle_beta   90.00
_cell.angle_gamma   90.00
#
_symmetry.space_group_name_H-M   'P 1'
#
loop_
_entity.id
_entity.type
_entity.pdbx_description
1 polymer ?
#
loop_
_entity_poly.entity_id
_entity_poly.type
_entity_poly.pdbx_seq_one_letter_code
_entity_poly.pdbx_strand_id
1 'polypeptide(L)'
;MAFVNRGFGPLLVVRGKMPVFPDTFLGKNGKGLEVMTGWESRYWSVIMSEAPPSGMGADALSDLQVPLDEDRNYTIVVCRPEDRPARATEEHGVAWMDWGTRGEGIDDERNRTDFGLLLFRFMYNNPDWRYRPDRIVEPGTEAEVMGPYFPRLSYTDTATFETGRA
;
A
#
# COMPACT_ATOMS: atom_id res chain seq x y z
N MET A 1 -3.12 9.11 -1.44
CA MET A 1 -1.66 9.11 -1.69
C MET A 1 -0.93 9.72 -0.52
N ALA A 2 0.32 9.32 -0.31
CA ALA A 2 1.19 9.88 0.73
C ALA A 2 2.59 10.12 0.17
N PHE A 3 3.14 11.29 0.47
CA PHE A 3 4.56 11.54 0.27
C PHE A 3 5.34 10.86 1.39
N VAL A 4 6.39 10.14 1.03
CA VAL A 4 7.20 9.33 1.93
C VAL A 4 8.69 9.68 1.76
N ASN A 5 9.48 9.49 2.84
CA ASN A 5 10.90 9.85 2.80
C ASN A 5 11.71 8.88 3.67
N ARG A 6 12.70 8.18 3.07
CA ARG A 6 13.60 7.26 3.77
C ARG A 6 14.48 7.94 4.84
N GLY A 7 14.62 9.26 4.77
CA GLY A 7 15.31 10.01 5.83
C GLY A 7 14.69 9.85 7.23
N PHE A 8 13.43 9.37 7.31
CA PHE A 8 12.78 9.05 8.58
C PHE A 8 13.04 7.62 9.07
N GLY A 9 13.59 6.76 8.23
CA GLY A 9 13.93 5.37 8.54
C GLY A 9 14.07 4.54 7.27
N PRO A 10 14.96 3.54 7.25
CA PRO A 10 15.22 2.72 6.06
C PRO A 10 14.01 1.87 5.63
N LEU A 11 13.13 1.51 6.56
CA LEU A 11 11.91 0.77 6.29
C LEU A 11 10.69 1.64 6.53
N LEU A 12 9.80 1.68 5.54
CA LEU A 12 8.43 2.15 5.70
C LEU A 12 7.51 0.95 5.87
N VAL A 13 6.86 0.85 7.01
CA VAL A 13 5.87 -0.21 7.29
C VAL A 13 4.48 0.34 7.09
N VAL A 14 3.72 -0.31 6.22
CA VAL A 14 2.34 0.03 5.88
C VAL A 14 1.42 -1.05 6.42
N ARG A 15 0.48 -0.66 7.28
CA ARG A 15 -0.53 -1.55 7.84
C ARG A 15 -1.93 -1.02 7.56
N GLY A 16 -2.83 -1.91 7.27
CA GLY A 16 -4.23 -1.56 7.06
C GLY A 16 -5.10 -2.77 6.87
N LYS A 17 -6.37 -2.53 6.62
CA LYS A 17 -7.35 -3.54 6.28
C LYS A 17 -7.64 -3.48 4.78
N MET A 18 -7.62 -4.63 4.12
CA MET A 18 -7.97 -4.72 2.71
C MET A 18 -9.47 -4.91 2.54
N PRO A 19 -10.12 -4.17 1.61
CA PRO A 19 -11.52 -4.38 1.32
C PRO A 19 -11.78 -5.79 0.79
N VAL A 20 -13.00 -6.26 0.94
CA VAL A 20 -13.46 -7.50 0.30
C VAL A 20 -13.51 -7.26 -1.21
N PHE A 21 -12.84 -8.11 -1.97
CA PHE A 21 -12.77 -8.05 -3.43
C PHE A 21 -13.04 -9.43 -4.06
N PRO A 22 -13.54 -9.49 -5.30
CA PRO A 22 -13.71 -10.74 -6.02
C PRO A 22 -12.38 -11.23 -6.57
N ASP A 23 -12.13 -12.54 -6.51
CA ASP A 23 -11.04 -13.16 -7.25
C ASP A 23 -11.42 -13.30 -8.73
N THR A 24 -11.28 -12.20 -9.45
CA THR A 24 -11.58 -12.17 -10.90
C THR A 24 -10.46 -12.72 -11.75
N PHE A 25 -9.24 -12.81 -11.23
CA PHE A 25 -8.07 -13.28 -11.96
C PHE A 25 -8.16 -14.79 -12.23
N LEU A 26 -8.58 -15.56 -11.25
CA LEU A 26 -8.76 -17.01 -11.39
C LEU A 26 -10.15 -17.40 -11.93
N GLY A 27 -10.96 -16.44 -12.32
CA GLY A 27 -12.30 -16.67 -12.86
C GLY A 27 -13.30 -17.27 -11.86
N LYS A 28 -12.97 -17.29 -10.58
CA LYS A 28 -13.77 -17.95 -9.54
C LYS A 28 -15.05 -17.20 -9.17
N ASN A 29 -15.08 -15.90 -9.40
CA ASN A 29 -16.11 -15.03 -8.86
C ASN A 29 -16.72 -14.08 -9.91
N GLY A 30 -17.13 -14.62 -11.04
CA GLY A 30 -18.20 -14.00 -11.70
C GLY A 30 -17.99 -13.23 -12.97
N LYS A 31 -19.12 -12.97 -13.53
CA LYS A 31 -19.32 -12.32 -14.82
C LYS A 31 -19.92 -10.93 -14.58
N GLY A 32 -19.21 -9.89 -14.98
CA GLY A 32 -19.74 -8.53 -15.06
C GLY A 32 -19.98 -7.81 -13.73
N LEU A 33 -20.79 -6.76 -13.78
CA LEU A 33 -21.12 -5.90 -12.64
C LEU A 33 -22.01 -6.57 -11.57
N GLU A 34 -22.69 -7.66 -11.91
CA GLU A 34 -23.50 -8.47 -11.01
C GLU A 34 -22.70 -9.02 -9.83
N VAL A 35 -21.39 -9.05 -10.00
CA VAL A 35 -20.40 -9.56 -9.05
C VAL A 35 -20.14 -8.61 -7.88
N MET A 36 -20.61 -7.40 -7.94
CA MET A 36 -20.40 -6.42 -6.86
C MET A 36 -21.30 -6.67 -5.64
N THR A 37 -22.20 -7.66 -5.71
CA THR A 37 -23.00 -8.07 -4.56
C THR A 37 -22.09 -8.76 -3.51
N GLY A 38 -21.96 -8.14 -2.36
CA GLY A 38 -21.11 -8.64 -1.26
C GLY A 38 -19.63 -8.24 -1.32
N TRP A 39 -19.21 -7.49 -2.35
CA TRP A 39 -17.87 -6.96 -2.43
C TRP A 39 -17.83 -5.48 -2.03
N GLU A 40 -16.71 -5.05 -1.45
CA GLU A 40 -16.48 -3.65 -1.04
C GLU A 40 -15.78 -2.86 -2.16
N SER A 41 -14.75 -3.44 -2.76
CA SER A 41 -14.03 -2.88 -3.91
C SER A 41 -13.70 -3.98 -4.90
N ARG A 42 -13.74 -3.69 -6.19
CA ARG A 42 -13.40 -4.69 -7.20
C ARG A 42 -11.91 -4.92 -7.35
N TYR A 43 -11.12 -3.91 -7.06
CA TYR A 43 -9.67 -3.96 -7.19
C TYR A 43 -9.02 -3.00 -6.22
N TRP A 44 -7.95 -3.47 -5.60
CA TRP A 44 -7.08 -2.70 -4.74
C TRP A 44 -5.62 -2.87 -5.17
N SER A 45 -4.85 -1.80 -5.11
CA SER A 45 -3.40 -1.86 -5.30
C SER A 45 -2.69 -0.76 -4.55
N VAL A 46 -1.41 -1.00 -4.29
CA VAL A 46 -0.47 -0.01 -3.79
C VAL A 46 0.71 0.09 -4.74
N ILE A 47 1.17 1.29 -4.97
CA ILE A 47 2.26 1.59 -5.91
C ILE A 47 3.27 2.45 -5.17
N MET A 48 4.54 2.04 -5.18
CA MET A 48 5.65 2.90 -4.83
C MET A 48 6.15 3.59 -6.09
N SER A 49 6.25 4.89 -6.04
CA SER A 49 6.62 5.73 -7.17
C SER A 49 7.67 6.73 -6.76
N GLU A 50 8.49 7.11 -7.71
CA GLU A 50 9.38 8.26 -7.56
C GLU A 50 8.57 9.54 -7.31
N ALA A 51 9.21 10.50 -6.67
CA ALA A 51 8.61 11.82 -6.51
C ALA A 51 8.47 12.54 -7.87
N PRO A 52 7.54 13.51 -7.97
CA PRO A 52 7.50 14.38 -9.13
C PRO A 52 8.85 15.06 -9.41
N PRO A 53 9.24 15.32 -10.69
CA PRO A 53 8.35 15.28 -11.85
C PRO A 53 8.23 13.93 -12.55
N SER A 54 9.08 12.94 -12.28
CA SER A 54 9.03 11.69 -13.05
C SER A 54 7.76 10.89 -12.74
N GLY A 55 7.44 10.75 -11.45
CA GLY A 55 6.30 9.95 -11.00
C GLY A 55 6.38 8.48 -11.44
N MET A 56 7.56 8.02 -11.82
CA MET A 56 7.76 6.69 -12.36
C MET A 56 7.54 5.63 -11.29
N GLY A 57 6.74 4.61 -11.57
CA GLY A 57 6.51 3.50 -10.66
C GLY A 57 7.78 2.69 -10.46
N ALA A 58 8.18 2.51 -9.20
CA ALA A 58 9.30 1.66 -8.82
C ALA A 58 8.82 0.22 -8.66
N ASP A 59 7.70 0.04 -7.94
CA ASP A 59 7.10 -1.27 -7.70
C ASP A 59 5.60 -1.14 -7.43
N ALA A 60 4.85 -2.22 -7.58
CA ALA A 60 3.41 -2.26 -7.35
C ALA A 60 2.95 -3.63 -6.85
N LEU A 61 2.01 -3.62 -5.90
CA LEU A 61 1.34 -4.82 -5.42
C LEU A 61 -0.17 -4.67 -5.62
N SER A 62 -0.78 -5.74 -6.14
CA SER A 62 -2.25 -5.87 -6.23
C SER A 62 -2.80 -6.64 -5.01
N ASP A 63 -4.11 -6.63 -4.90
CA ASP A 63 -4.89 -7.33 -3.88
C ASP A 63 -4.54 -8.83 -3.74
N LEU A 64 -4.24 -9.52 -4.84
CA LEU A 64 -3.87 -10.94 -4.85
C LEU A 64 -2.42 -11.22 -4.44
N GLN A 65 -1.58 -10.19 -4.36
CA GLN A 65 -0.14 -10.34 -4.06
C GLN A 65 0.20 -10.02 -2.60
N VAL A 66 -0.79 -9.55 -1.84
CA VAL A 66 -0.59 -9.14 -0.45
C VAL A 66 -1.19 -10.18 0.49
N PRO A 67 -0.41 -10.84 1.34
CA PRO A 67 -0.93 -11.77 2.32
C PRO A 67 -1.82 -11.06 3.35
N LEU A 68 -2.90 -11.71 3.74
CA LEU A 68 -3.90 -11.20 4.66
C LEU A 68 -4.05 -12.13 5.85
N ASP A 69 -4.26 -11.57 7.04
CA ASP A 69 -4.73 -12.34 8.19
C ASP A 69 -6.25 -12.66 8.09
N GLU A 70 -6.77 -13.35 9.10
CA GLU A 70 -8.18 -13.76 9.16
C GLU A 70 -9.15 -12.57 9.14
N ASP A 71 -8.73 -11.42 9.66
CA ASP A 71 -9.47 -10.17 9.68
C ASP A 71 -9.25 -9.29 8.43
N ARG A 72 -8.48 -9.80 7.47
CA ARG A 72 -8.05 -9.11 6.23
C ARG A 72 -7.10 -7.94 6.47
N ASN A 73 -6.39 -7.92 7.59
CA ASN A 73 -5.33 -6.96 7.77
C ASN A 73 -4.09 -7.38 6.98
N TYR A 74 -3.36 -6.39 6.52
CA TYR A 74 -2.10 -6.57 5.79
C TYR A 74 -0.96 -5.81 6.44
N THR A 75 0.25 -6.31 6.20
CA THR A 75 1.50 -5.61 6.46
C THR A 75 2.35 -5.62 5.20
N ILE A 76 2.77 -4.43 4.76
CA ILE A 76 3.69 -4.26 3.63
C ILE A 76 4.92 -3.53 4.14
N VAL A 77 6.11 -4.05 3.84
CA VAL A 77 7.38 -3.38 4.09
C VAL A 77 7.87 -2.80 2.78
N VAL A 78 8.08 -1.49 2.74
CA VAL A 78 8.64 -0.78 1.60
C VAL A 78 10.04 -0.34 1.95
N CYS A 79 11.03 -0.88 1.26
CA CYS A 79 12.44 -0.56 1.47
C CYS A 79 13.26 -0.95 0.24
N ARG A 80 14.52 -0.51 0.20
CA ARG A 80 15.46 -0.99 -0.81
C ARG A 80 15.82 -2.46 -0.57
N PRO A 81 16.26 -3.20 -1.60
CA PRO A 81 16.63 -4.61 -1.47
C PRO A 81 17.67 -4.90 -0.38
N GLU A 82 18.65 -4.00 -0.20
CA GLU A 82 19.72 -4.13 0.80
C GLU A 82 19.22 -4.00 2.25
N ASP A 83 18.09 -3.33 2.46
CA ASP A 83 17.47 -3.14 3.79
C ASP A 83 16.35 -4.15 4.08
N ARG A 84 16.03 -5.03 3.12
CA ARG A 84 14.90 -5.95 3.24
C ARG A 84 15.06 -6.90 4.44
N PRO A 85 14.11 -6.88 5.39
CA PRO A 85 14.11 -7.82 6.50
C PRO A 85 13.91 -9.26 6.02
N ALA A 86 14.52 -10.22 6.71
CA ALA A 86 14.32 -11.64 6.42
C ALA A 86 12.85 -12.07 6.61
N ARG A 87 12.14 -11.41 7.53
CA ARG A 87 10.71 -11.65 7.79
C ARG A 87 9.77 -10.94 6.81
N ALA A 88 10.26 -10.13 5.86
CA ALA A 88 9.43 -9.54 4.82
C ALA A 88 9.13 -10.56 3.73
N THR A 89 8.33 -11.57 4.06
CA THR A 89 7.93 -12.70 3.20
C THR A 89 6.47 -13.08 3.44
N GLU A 90 5.87 -13.70 2.44
CA GLU A 90 4.50 -14.22 2.52
C GLU A 90 4.32 -15.24 3.67
N GLU A 91 5.32 -16.06 3.93
CA GLU A 91 5.33 -17.04 5.03
C GLU A 91 5.14 -16.36 6.40
N HIS A 92 5.63 -15.14 6.55
CA HIS A 92 5.45 -14.34 7.76
C HIS A 92 4.25 -13.38 7.68
N GLY A 93 3.39 -13.52 6.66
CA GLY A 93 2.24 -12.64 6.45
C GLY A 93 2.62 -11.21 6.07
N VAL A 94 3.80 -11.01 5.48
CA VAL A 94 4.34 -9.69 5.14
C VAL A 94 4.64 -9.62 3.64
N ALA A 95 4.06 -8.65 2.95
CA ALA A 95 4.47 -8.32 1.61
C ALA A 95 5.70 -7.40 1.62
N TRP A 96 6.56 -7.53 0.63
CA TRP A 96 7.67 -6.62 0.39
C TRP A 96 7.47 -5.87 -0.93
N MET A 97 7.87 -4.60 -0.92
CA MET A 97 7.81 -3.70 -2.06
C MET A 97 9.14 -2.95 -2.15
N ASP A 98 9.71 -2.89 -3.36
CA ASP A 98 10.95 -2.14 -3.58
C ASP A 98 10.68 -0.62 -3.54
N TRP A 99 11.50 0.09 -2.77
CA TRP A 99 11.50 1.55 -2.74
C TRP A 99 11.95 2.17 -4.07
N GLY A 100 12.73 1.43 -4.84
CA GLY A 100 13.44 1.93 -6.02
C GLY A 100 14.78 2.58 -5.69
N THR A 101 15.59 2.70 -6.71
CA THR A 101 16.97 3.23 -6.62
C THR A 101 17.07 4.69 -7.01
N ARG A 102 16.02 5.22 -7.62
CA ARG A 102 15.96 6.56 -8.18
C ARG A 102 14.97 7.39 -7.42
N GLY A 103 15.41 8.30 -6.61
CA GLY A 103 14.58 9.33 -6.05
C GLY A 103 14.72 10.60 -6.86
N GLU A 104 14.76 10.48 -8.16
CA GLU A 104 14.93 11.57 -9.11
C GLU A 104 13.69 12.46 -9.11
N GLY A 105 13.45 13.06 -7.95
CA GLY A 105 12.58 14.20 -7.84
C GLY A 105 13.34 15.45 -8.34
N ILE A 106 12.71 16.52 -8.31
CA ILE A 106 12.89 17.84 -8.90
C ILE A 106 14.27 18.50 -8.73
N ASP A 107 15.20 17.96 -7.94
CA ASP A 107 16.41 18.71 -7.57
C ASP A 107 17.56 17.78 -7.23
N ASP A 108 18.39 17.50 -8.21
CA ASP A 108 19.59 16.68 -8.11
C ASP A 108 20.63 17.25 -7.13
N GLU A 109 20.62 18.55 -6.88
CA GLU A 109 21.55 19.19 -5.95
C GLU A 109 21.29 18.79 -4.49
N ARG A 110 20.07 18.31 -4.19
CA ARG A 110 19.68 17.89 -2.84
C ARG A 110 19.66 16.38 -2.62
N ASN A 111 20.08 15.60 -3.60
CA ASN A 111 20.11 14.14 -3.54
C ASN A 111 18.80 13.54 -2.96
N ARG A 112 17.69 13.80 -3.61
CA ARG A 112 16.35 13.39 -3.14
C ARG A 112 16.01 11.92 -3.44
N THR A 113 16.98 11.04 -3.52
CA THR A 113 16.80 9.60 -3.73
C THR A 113 15.95 8.94 -2.65
N ASP A 114 15.77 9.65 -1.54
CA ASP A 114 14.99 9.17 -0.40
C ASP A 114 13.54 9.68 -0.37
N PHE A 115 13.13 10.46 -1.36
CA PHE A 115 11.78 11.01 -1.45
C PHE A 115 10.94 10.24 -2.47
N GLY A 116 9.76 9.80 -2.08
CA GLY A 116 8.89 9.02 -2.93
C GLY A 116 7.41 9.31 -2.71
N LEU A 117 6.58 8.63 -3.47
CA LEU A 117 5.13 8.74 -3.45
C LEU A 117 4.50 7.36 -3.32
N LEU A 118 3.75 7.13 -2.25
CA LEU A 118 2.96 5.93 -2.07
C LEU A 118 1.52 6.18 -2.47
N LEU A 119 1.06 5.43 -3.47
CA LEU A 119 -0.27 5.55 -4.06
C LEU A 119 -1.12 4.33 -3.70
N PHE A 120 -2.29 4.55 -3.13
CA PHE A 120 -3.30 3.53 -2.95
C PHE A 120 -4.39 3.72 -3.99
N ARG A 121 -4.77 2.65 -4.65
CA ARG A 121 -5.81 2.65 -5.66
C ARG A 121 -6.94 1.72 -5.24
N PHE A 122 -8.15 2.26 -5.26
CA PHE A 122 -9.40 1.53 -5.08
C PHE A 122 -10.23 1.75 -6.34
N MET A 123 -10.66 0.69 -6.99
CA MET A 123 -11.41 0.79 -8.23
C MET A 123 -12.75 0.09 -8.12
N TYR A 124 -13.80 0.75 -8.61
CA TYR A 124 -15.16 0.25 -8.60
C TYR A 124 -15.62 -0.13 -7.19
N ASN A 125 -15.70 0.87 -6.33
CA ASN A 125 -16.19 0.69 -4.97
C ASN A 125 -17.70 0.44 -4.96
N ASN A 126 -18.14 -0.52 -4.13
CA ASN A 126 -19.56 -0.78 -3.91
C ASN A 126 -20.21 0.48 -3.30
N PRO A 127 -21.30 1.01 -3.88
CA PRO A 127 -22.01 2.17 -3.33
C PRO A 127 -22.47 2.00 -1.88
N ASP A 128 -22.73 0.78 -1.45
CA ASP A 128 -23.17 0.45 -0.09
C ASP A 128 -22.00 0.30 0.90
N TRP A 129 -20.76 0.25 0.41
CA TRP A 129 -19.60 0.20 1.28
C TRP A 129 -19.41 1.54 2.00
N ARG A 130 -19.60 1.52 3.32
CA ARG A 130 -19.55 2.73 4.16
C ARG A 130 -18.22 3.48 4.08
N TYR A 131 -17.10 2.74 4.02
CA TYR A 131 -15.73 3.26 4.15
C TYR A 131 -15.04 3.52 2.81
N ARG A 132 -15.78 3.59 1.73
CA ARG A 132 -15.22 3.81 0.39
C ARG A 132 -14.52 5.16 0.26
N PRO A 133 -13.31 5.18 -0.35
CA PRO A 133 -12.49 6.39 -0.44
C PRO A 133 -13.09 7.52 -1.28
N ASP A 134 -13.99 7.20 -2.21
CA ASP A 134 -14.66 8.19 -3.06
C ASP A 134 -15.67 9.09 -2.30
N ARG A 135 -15.87 8.82 -1.01
CA ARG A 135 -16.61 9.71 -0.10
C ARG A 135 -15.75 10.82 0.52
N ILE A 136 -14.45 10.80 0.31
CA ILE A 136 -13.54 11.84 0.81
C ILE A 136 -13.74 13.08 -0.06
N VAL A 137 -14.39 14.09 0.49
CA VAL A 137 -14.65 15.38 -0.18
C VAL A 137 -13.73 16.49 0.32
N GLU A 138 -13.20 16.34 1.54
CA GLU A 138 -12.32 17.30 2.18
C GLU A 138 -10.98 16.66 2.53
N PRO A 139 -9.85 17.25 2.10
CA PRO A 139 -8.53 16.79 2.52
C PRO A 139 -8.37 16.80 4.05
N GLY A 140 -7.78 15.75 4.61
CA GLY A 140 -7.59 15.58 6.05
C GLY A 140 -8.69 14.78 6.75
N THR A 141 -9.78 14.42 6.03
CA THR A 141 -10.86 13.57 6.58
C THR A 141 -10.71 12.08 6.22
N GLU A 142 -9.62 11.71 5.57
CA GLU A 142 -9.39 10.36 5.04
C GLU A 142 -9.50 9.28 6.12
N ALA A 143 -8.90 9.52 7.29
CA ALA A 143 -8.93 8.56 8.38
C ALA A 143 -10.35 8.36 8.96
N GLU A 144 -11.14 9.42 9.01
CA GLU A 144 -12.53 9.35 9.48
C GLU A 144 -13.41 8.60 8.47
N VAL A 145 -13.30 8.97 7.19
CA VAL A 145 -14.12 8.40 6.12
C VAL A 145 -13.78 6.92 5.87
N MET A 146 -12.49 6.59 5.80
CA MET A 146 -12.03 5.22 5.51
C MET A 146 -12.00 4.32 6.75
N GLY A 147 -12.02 4.88 7.95
CA GLY A 147 -12.05 4.11 9.20
C GLY A 147 -10.93 3.05 9.27
N PRO A 148 -11.29 1.75 9.44
CA PRO A 148 -10.30 0.67 9.56
C PRO A 148 -9.51 0.42 8.27
N TYR A 149 -9.97 0.91 7.13
CA TYR A 149 -9.31 0.75 5.82
C TYR A 149 -8.30 1.86 5.53
N PHE A 150 -8.20 2.86 6.40
CA PHE A 150 -7.19 3.91 6.26
C PHE A 150 -5.80 3.36 6.56
N PRO A 151 -4.85 3.39 5.60
CA PRO A 151 -3.51 2.85 5.81
C PRO A 151 -2.74 3.64 6.86
N ARG A 152 -2.09 2.93 7.78
CA ARG A 152 -1.17 3.50 8.76
C ARG A 152 0.25 3.29 8.31
N LEU A 153 1.04 4.35 8.35
CA LEU A 153 2.43 4.36 7.93
C LEU A 153 3.31 4.62 9.15
N SER A 154 4.36 3.83 9.30
CA SER A 154 5.39 4.03 10.33
C SER A 154 6.77 3.74 9.76
N TYR A 155 7.78 4.43 10.27
CA TYR A 155 9.17 4.18 9.91
C TYR A 155 9.87 3.40 11.00
N THR A 156 10.77 2.51 10.60
CA THR A 156 11.58 1.69 11.51
C THR A 156 12.88 1.27 10.84
N ASP A 157 13.68 0.50 11.53
CA ASP A 157 14.87 -0.17 11.00
C ASP A 157 14.68 -1.69 10.95
N THR A 158 15.57 -2.37 10.22
CA THR A 158 15.52 -3.82 10.02
C THR A 158 15.59 -4.59 11.33
N ALA A 159 16.47 -4.18 12.26
CA ALA A 159 16.64 -4.88 13.53
C ALA A 159 15.38 -4.78 14.41
N THR A 160 14.77 -3.61 14.47
CA THR A 160 13.52 -3.38 15.20
C THR A 160 12.37 -4.20 14.58
N PHE A 161 12.27 -4.22 13.25
CA PHE A 161 11.24 -4.99 12.56
C PHE A 161 11.38 -6.50 12.81
N GLU A 162 12.60 -7.05 12.75
CA GLU A 162 12.87 -8.45 13.00
C GLU A 162 12.50 -8.92 14.42
N THR A 163 12.55 -8.01 15.40
CA THR A 163 12.16 -8.33 16.78
C THR A 163 10.65 -8.26 17.03
N GLY A 164 9.86 -7.88 16.03
CA GLY A 164 8.41 -7.72 16.15
C GLY A 164 7.96 -6.51 17.00
N ARG A 165 8.84 -5.54 17.19
CA ARG A 165 8.58 -4.32 17.98
C ARG A 165 8.17 -3.11 17.12
N ALA A 166 8.06 -3.30 15.80
CA ALA A 166 7.72 -2.25 14.85
C ALA A 166 6.20 -2.16 14.60
#